data_4f84293558d9535be6ef094b8ecf875a
#
_entry.id   4f84293558d9535be6ef094b8ecf875a
#
_cell.length_a   1.000
_cell.length_b   1.000
_cell.length_c   1.000
_cell.angle_alpha   90.00
_cell.angle_beta   90.00
_cell.angle_gamma   90.00
#
_symmetry.space_group_name_H-M   'P 1'
#
loop_
_entity.id
_entity.type
_entity.pdbx_description
1 polymer ?
#
loop_
_entity_poly.entity_id
_entity_poly.type
_entity_poly.pdbx_seq_one_letter_code
_entity_poly.pdbx_strand_id
1 'polypeptide(L)'
;MEDIRFECKGNHWRLSAGKAAFWEEERALIVADLHVGKAAHFRKAGIGVPANIVQDDLYRLQQLITKYNPARLIVVGDMFHSSENNEVQYFRIWRNQFPHIRFELVTGNHDIMDPAVYASLDVTLMESLTLGGMYFVHDPKDRLPDTGELYAVSGHIHPGVWMVGNGRQRLRLPCFYFGPEGAILPAFSAFTGTYCVEPDPSSEVFVIGGTGVYRV
;
A
#
# COMPACT_ATOMS: atom_id res chain seq x y z
N MET A 1 -2.51 -14.52 -8.73
CA MET A 1 -2.46 -13.07 -8.98
C MET A 1 -1.41 -12.86 -10.06
N GLU A 2 -1.83 -12.27 -11.18
CA GLU A 2 -0.94 -11.91 -12.28
C GLU A 2 -0.30 -10.56 -12.01
N ASP A 3 0.98 -10.42 -12.40
CA ASP A 3 1.75 -9.22 -12.23
C ASP A 3 2.02 -8.58 -13.59
N ILE A 4 2.18 -7.28 -13.59
CA ILE A 4 2.78 -6.58 -14.71
C ILE A 4 4.17 -6.08 -14.32
N ARG A 5 5.16 -6.30 -15.18
CA ARG A 5 6.49 -5.71 -15.00
C ARG A 5 6.51 -4.32 -15.59
N PHE A 6 7.06 -3.37 -14.84
CA PHE A 6 7.13 -1.98 -15.20
C PHE A 6 8.48 -1.39 -14.79
N GLU A 7 9.04 -0.53 -15.63
CA GLU A 7 10.28 0.19 -15.32
C GLU A 7 9.94 1.66 -15.01
N CYS A 8 10.43 2.15 -13.87
CA CYS A 8 10.30 3.54 -13.45
C CYS A 8 11.63 4.04 -12.90
N LYS A 9 12.14 5.14 -13.48
CA LYS A 9 13.39 5.77 -13.04
C LYS A 9 14.56 4.79 -12.95
N GLY A 10 14.71 3.91 -13.94
CA GLY A 10 15.76 2.90 -14.00
C GLY A 10 15.61 1.74 -13.02
N ASN A 11 14.49 1.62 -12.33
CA ASN A 11 14.19 0.55 -11.40
C ASN A 11 13.07 -0.36 -11.95
N HIS A 12 13.16 -1.66 -11.66
CA HIS A 12 12.19 -2.65 -12.11
C HIS A 12 11.19 -2.99 -11.01
N TRP A 13 9.91 -2.86 -11.35
CA TRP A 13 8.78 -3.08 -10.48
C TRP A 13 7.91 -4.20 -10.99
N ARG A 14 7.39 -5.04 -10.09
CA ARG A 14 6.28 -5.96 -10.37
C ARG A 14 5.05 -5.46 -9.64
N LEU A 15 4.08 -4.97 -10.40
CA LEU A 15 2.81 -4.49 -9.85
C LEU A 15 1.85 -5.67 -9.79
N SER A 16 1.37 -5.98 -8.59
CA SER A 16 0.52 -7.14 -8.34
C SER A 16 -0.94 -6.77 -8.18
N ALA A 17 -1.83 -7.61 -8.71
CA ALA A 17 -3.27 -7.50 -8.43
C ALA A 17 -3.60 -7.63 -6.92
N GLY A 18 -2.66 -8.10 -6.11
CA GLY A 18 -2.74 -8.07 -4.66
C GLY A 18 -2.57 -6.68 -4.04
N LYS A 19 -2.52 -5.61 -4.84
CA LYS A 19 -2.34 -4.22 -4.41
C LYS A 19 -0.99 -3.98 -3.73
N ALA A 20 0.06 -4.60 -4.23
CA ALA A 20 1.44 -4.44 -3.78
C ALA A 20 2.36 -4.26 -4.97
N ALA A 21 3.43 -3.52 -4.79
CA ALA A 21 4.52 -3.39 -5.74
C ALA A 21 5.76 -4.11 -5.17
N PHE A 22 6.39 -4.96 -5.98
CA PHE A 22 7.68 -5.54 -5.63
C PHE A 22 8.78 -4.87 -6.44
N TRP A 23 9.72 -4.26 -5.75
CA TRP A 23 10.88 -3.58 -6.30
C TRP A 23 12.06 -4.55 -6.34
N GLU A 24 12.49 -4.91 -7.56
CA GLU A 24 13.41 -6.02 -7.78
C GLU A 24 14.81 -5.74 -7.22
N GLU A 25 15.37 -4.53 -7.46
CA GLU A 25 16.73 -4.15 -7.06
C GLU A 25 16.92 -4.16 -5.54
N GLU A 26 15.92 -3.69 -4.80
CA GLU A 26 15.95 -3.61 -3.34
C GLU A 26 15.37 -4.84 -2.66
N ARG A 27 14.83 -5.78 -3.43
CA ARG A 27 14.05 -6.92 -2.92
C ARG A 27 13.00 -6.46 -1.90
N ALA A 28 12.35 -5.34 -2.19
CA ALA A 28 11.38 -4.69 -1.33
C ALA A 28 9.95 -4.97 -1.80
N LEU A 29 9.12 -5.51 -0.91
CA LEU A 29 7.68 -5.53 -1.10
C LEU A 29 7.12 -4.23 -0.52
N ILE A 30 6.33 -3.50 -1.32
CA ILE A 30 5.81 -2.17 -0.97
C ILE A 30 4.30 -2.21 -1.01
N VAL A 31 3.68 -1.75 0.06
CA VAL A 31 2.22 -1.62 0.22
C VAL A 31 1.91 -0.27 0.84
N ALA A 32 0.70 0.24 0.64
CA ALA A 32 0.22 1.45 1.30
C ALA A 32 -1.13 1.17 1.98
N ASP A 33 -1.44 1.90 3.04
CA ASP A 33 -2.78 1.95 3.63
C ASP A 33 -3.31 0.55 4.01
N LEU A 34 -2.56 -0.18 4.85
CA LEU A 34 -2.95 -1.50 5.35
C LEU A 34 -4.20 -1.43 6.23
N HIS A 35 -4.33 -0.35 7.01
CA HIS A 35 -5.47 -0.07 7.89
C HIS A 35 -5.88 -1.27 8.75
N VAL A 36 -4.93 -1.98 9.33
CA VAL A 36 -5.22 -3.04 10.30
C VAL A 36 -6.08 -2.47 11.44
N GLY A 37 -7.23 -3.08 11.70
CA GLY A 37 -8.17 -2.62 12.72
C GLY A 37 -9.30 -1.72 12.21
N LYS A 38 -9.29 -1.24 10.98
CA LYS A 38 -10.35 -0.39 10.42
C LYS A 38 -11.72 -1.05 10.49
N ALA A 39 -11.80 -2.33 10.13
CA ALA A 39 -13.05 -3.09 10.18
C ALA A 39 -13.64 -3.20 11.59
N ALA A 40 -12.80 -3.35 12.63
CA ALA A 40 -13.26 -3.38 14.02
C ALA A 40 -13.78 -2.01 14.48
N HIS A 41 -13.13 -0.93 14.07
CA HIS A 41 -13.57 0.42 14.36
C HIS A 41 -15.00 0.66 13.83
N PHE A 42 -15.26 0.29 12.58
CA PHE A 42 -16.59 0.43 11.97
C PHE A 42 -17.64 -0.48 12.63
N ARG A 43 -17.29 -1.71 13.03
CA ARG A 43 -18.20 -2.59 13.79
C ARG A 43 -18.58 -1.97 15.14
N LYS A 44 -17.61 -1.37 15.86
CA LYS A 44 -17.89 -0.66 17.12
C LYS A 44 -18.84 0.54 16.91
N ALA A 45 -18.79 1.17 15.74
CA ALA A 45 -19.72 2.23 15.35
C ALA A 45 -21.08 1.71 14.83
N GLY A 46 -21.35 0.41 14.93
CA GLY A 46 -22.64 -0.20 14.53
C GLY A 46 -22.77 -0.48 13.03
N ILE A 47 -21.70 -0.34 12.24
CA ILE A 47 -21.70 -0.63 10.81
C ILE A 47 -21.40 -2.11 10.60
N GLY A 48 -22.26 -2.80 9.85
CA GLY A 48 -22.09 -4.23 9.52
C GLY A 48 -20.91 -4.48 8.60
N VAL A 49 -19.76 -4.86 9.16
CA VAL A 49 -18.54 -5.18 8.42
C VAL A 49 -18.17 -6.65 8.68
N PRO A 50 -17.84 -7.45 7.65
CA PRO A 50 -17.40 -8.83 7.84
C PRO A 50 -16.25 -8.95 8.84
N ALA A 51 -16.29 -10.01 9.66
CA ALA A 51 -15.33 -10.16 10.78
C ALA A 51 -13.92 -10.53 10.33
N ASN A 52 -13.78 -11.16 9.16
CA ASN A 52 -12.55 -11.78 8.65
C ASN A 52 -11.68 -10.87 7.75
N ILE A 53 -12.05 -9.60 7.54
CA ILE A 53 -11.32 -8.71 6.62
C ILE A 53 -9.84 -8.59 6.97
N VAL A 54 -9.51 -8.44 8.26
CA VAL A 54 -8.10 -8.34 8.70
C VAL A 54 -7.34 -9.62 8.39
N GLN A 55 -7.97 -10.79 8.65
CA GLN A 55 -7.35 -12.08 8.35
C GLN A 55 -7.14 -12.25 6.83
N ASP A 56 -8.12 -11.84 6.02
CA ASP A 56 -8.04 -11.92 4.56
C ASP A 56 -6.94 -10.99 4.00
N ASP A 57 -6.81 -9.77 4.54
CA ASP A 57 -5.75 -8.84 4.16
C ASP A 57 -4.35 -9.36 4.57
N LEU A 58 -4.19 -9.86 5.80
CA LEU A 58 -2.93 -10.45 6.26
C LEU A 58 -2.59 -11.74 5.50
N TYR A 59 -3.56 -12.56 5.17
CA TYR A 59 -3.37 -13.75 4.34
C TYR A 59 -2.89 -13.38 2.92
N ARG A 60 -3.50 -12.35 2.30
CA ARG A 60 -3.06 -11.84 1.01
C ARG A 60 -1.62 -11.31 1.08
N LEU A 61 -1.27 -10.57 2.14
CA LEU A 61 0.09 -10.09 2.35
C LEU A 61 1.08 -11.24 2.51
N GLN A 62 0.70 -12.29 3.26
CA GLN A 62 1.51 -13.50 3.39
C GLN A 62 1.75 -14.20 2.04
N GLN A 63 0.73 -14.31 1.19
CA GLN A 63 0.89 -14.89 -0.15
C GLN A 63 1.87 -14.08 -1.00
N LEU A 64 1.85 -12.74 -0.91
CA LEU A 64 2.78 -11.86 -1.60
C LEU A 64 4.21 -12.00 -1.05
N ILE A 65 4.36 -12.07 0.27
CA ILE A 65 5.65 -12.35 0.91
C ILE A 65 6.21 -13.69 0.44
N THR A 66 5.39 -14.74 0.44
CA THR A 66 5.80 -16.08 -0.04
C THR A 66 6.20 -16.05 -1.52
N LYS A 67 5.45 -15.32 -2.35
CA LYS A 67 5.68 -15.22 -3.79
C LYS A 67 7.00 -14.52 -4.13
N TYR A 68 7.27 -13.38 -3.48
CA TYR A 68 8.40 -12.52 -3.82
C TYR A 68 9.64 -12.76 -2.94
N ASN A 69 9.49 -13.42 -1.80
CA ASN A 69 10.57 -13.63 -0.82
C ASN A 69 11.40 -12.34 -0.58
N PRO A 70 10.75 -11.24 -0.14
CA PRO A 70 11.40 -9.95 0.00
C PRO A 70 12.38 -9.94 1.17
N ALA A 71 13.39 -9.08 1.10
CA ALA A 71 14.29 -8.78 2.23
C ALA A 71 13.68 -7.74 3.17
N ARG A 72 12.77 -6.92 2.66
CA ARG A 72 12.06 -5.87 3.42
C ARG A 72 10.62 -5.72 2.95
N LEU A 73 9.75 -5.32 3.88
CA LEU A 73 8.40 -4.83 3.63
C LEU A 73 8.36 -3.35 4.00
N ILE A 74 8.07 -2.50 3.02
CA ILE A 74 7.87 -1.06 3.22
C ILE A 74 6.36 -0.79 3.20
N VAL A 75 5.84 -0.26 4.30
CA VAL A 75 4.45 0.21 4.41
C VAL A 75 4.46 1.72 4.26
N VAL A 76 3.78 2.23 3.24
CA VAL A 76 3.70 3.66 2.96
C VAL A 76 2.46 4.24 3.63
N GLY A 77 2.55 4.37 4.95
CA GLY A 77 1.56 4.96 5.83
C GLY A 77 0.34 4.11 6.17
N ASP A 78 -0.34 4.55 7.20
CA ASP A 78 -1.63 4.02 7.65
C ASP A 78 -1.63 2.50 7.85
N MET A 79 -0.62 2.01 8.58
CA MET A 79 -0.50 0.59 8.88
C MET A 79 -1.63 0.14 9.83
N PHE A 80 -1.92 0.95 10.86
CA PHE A 80 -3.00 0.70 11.81
C PHE A 80 -4.03 1.84 11.75
N HIS A 81 -5.30 1.52 12.01
CA HIS A 81 -6.37 2.51 11.91
C HIS A 81 -6.75 3.19 13.24
N SER A 82 -6.36 2.63 14.37
CA SER A 82 -6.70 3.15 15.71
C SER A 82 -5.81 2.55 16.78
N SER A 83 -5.99 3.05 18.04
CA SER A 83 -5.32 2.56 19.25
C SER A 83 -5.34 1.03 19.39
N GLU A 84 -4.45 0.50 20.23
CA GLU A 84 -4.32 -0.93 20.53
C GLU A 84 -5.67 -1.66 20.65
N ASN A 85 -5.84 -2.71 19.88
CA ASN A 85 -7.01 -3.55 19.85
C ASN A 85 -6.61 -5.01 19.56
N ASN A 86 -7.57 -5.91 19.52
CA ASN A 86 -7.31 -7.33 19.25
C ASN A 86 -6.62 -7.55 17.90
N GLU A 87 -6.81 -6.66 16.92
CA GLU A 87 -6.18 -6.79 15.60
C GLU A 87 -4.67 -6.53 15.64
N VAL A 88 -4.17 -5.69 16.54
CA VAL A 88 -2.73 -5.53 16.78
C VAL A 88 -2.12 -6.84 17.29
N GLN A 89 -2.84 -7.58 18.14
CA GLN A 89 -2.39 -8.89 18.63
C GLN A 89 -2.39 -9.94 17.50
N TYR A 90 -3.39 -9.95 16.63
CA TYR A 90 -3.38 -10.80 15.43
C TYR A 90 -2.21 -10.46 14.52
N PHE A 91 -1.95 -9.17 14.30
CA PHE A 91 -0.80 -8.74 13.52
C PHE A 91 0.51 -9.19 14.15
N ARG A 92 0.67 -9.09 15.48
CA ARG A 92 1.85 -9.57 16.22
C ARG A 92 2.13 -11.03 15.95
N ILE A 93 1.12 -11.89 16.09
CA ILE A 93 1.25 -13.34 15.88
C ILE A 93 1.64 -13.62 14.41
N TRP A 94 1.03 -12.90 13.49
CA TRP A 94 1.33 -13.01 12.06
C TRP A 94 2.73 -12.51 11.73
N ARG A 95 3.16 -11.36 12.26
CA ARG A 95 4.48 -10.75 12.05
C ARG A 95 5.62 -11.68 12.51
N ASN A 96 5.44 -12.38 13.61
CA ASN A 96 6.44 -13.30 14.16
C ASN A 96 6.77 -14.48 13.21
N GLN A 97 5.97 -14.73 12.19
CA GLN A 97 6.26 -15.75 11.18
C GLN A 97 7.34 -15.31 10.18
N PHE A 98 7.70 -14.02 10.15
CA PHE A 98 8.65 -13.43 9.20
C PHE A 98 9.82 -12.71 9.87
N PRO A 99 10.55 -13.34 10.80
CA PRO A 99 11.61 -12.65 11.58
C PRO A 99 12.79 -12.20 10.70
N HIS A 100 12.94 -12.76 9.51
CA HIS A 100 14.01 -12.47 8.57
C HIS A 100 13.71 -11.27 7.66
N ILE A 101 12.48 -10.73 7.67
CA ILE A 101 12.07 -9.59 6.85
C ILE A 101 12.11 -8.33 7.71
N ARG A 102 12.73 -7.28 7.22
CA ARG A 102 12.66 -5.94 7.85
C ARG A 102 11.30 -5.31 7.53
N PHE A 103 10.57 -4.91 8.56
CA PHE A 103 9.32 -4.17 8.43
C PHE A 103 9.59 -2.70 8.71
N GLU A 104 9.34 -1.88 7.71
CA GLU A 104 9.61 -0.44 7.72
C GLU A 104 8.30 0.30 7.45
N LEU A 105 7.93 1.22 8.34
CA LEU A 105 6.72 2.03 8.21
C LEU A 105 7.10 3.50 8.02
N VAL A 106 6.78 4.03 6.85
CA VAL A 106 6.69 5.48 6.65
C VAL A 106 5.36 5.92 7.26
N THR A 107 5.39 6.69 8.34
CA THR A 107 4.21 6.97 9.15
C THR A 107 3.15 7.76 8.40
N GLY A 108 1.89 7.33 8.50
CA GLY A 108 0.70 8.02 8.01
C GLY A 108 -0.06 8.72 9.12
N ASN A 109 -1.12 9.43 8.75
CA ASN A 109 -1.93 10.22 9.70
C ASN A 109 -2.77 9.35 10.66
N HIS A 110 -2.94 8.06 10.39
CA HIS A 110 -3.60 7.10 11.27
C HIS A 110 -2.62 6.32 12.17
N ASP A 111 -1.32 6.44 11.98
CA ASP A 111 -0.30 5.75 12.77
C ASP A 111 0.00 6.52 14.06
N ILE A 112 -1.00 6.63 14.92
CA ILE A 112 -1.01 7.46 16.13
C ILE A 112 -0.72 6.69 17.43
N MET A 113 -0.43 5.38 17.36
CA MET A 113 -0.08 4.60 18.54
C MET A 113 1.29 4.99 19.07
N ASP A 114 1.53 4.66 20.36
CA ASP A 114 2.84 4.85 20.97
C ASP A 114 3.93 4.15 20.13
N PRO A 115 5.05 4.82 19.82
CA PRO A 115 6.18 4.20 19.10
C PRO A 115 6.69 2.89 19.72
N ALA A 116 6.57 2.72 21.04
CA ALA A 116 6.93 1.49 21.74
C ALA A 116 6.08 0.28 21.28
N VAL A 117 4.83 0.51 20.84
CA VAL A 117 3.98 -0.55 20.30
C VAL A 117 4.57 -1.08 18.98
N TYR A 118 4.93 -0.19 18.06
CA TYR A 118 5.56 -0.58 16.78
C TYR A 118 6.90 -1.26 17.01
N ALA A 119 7.73 -0.75 17.92
CA ALA A 119 8.99 -1.39 18.28
C ALA A 119 8.77 -2.81 18.84
N SER A 120 7.71 -3.02 19.65
CA SER A 120 7.34 -4.34 20.16
C SER A 120 6.83 -5.31 19.09
N LEU A 121 6.47 -4.79 17.91
CA LEU A 121 6.10 -5.55 16.71
C LEU A 121 7.28 -5.75 15.76
N ASP A 122 8.48 -5.28 16.13
CA ASP A 122 9.69 -5.27 15.29
C ASP A 122 9.39 -4.54 13.94
N VAL A 123 8.78 -3.35 14.05
CA VAL A 123 8.49 -2.43 12.95
C VAL A 123 9.28 -1.14 13.18
N THR A 124 10.11 -0.78 12.21
CA THR A 124 10.89 0.46 12.24
C THR A 124 10.05 1.62 11.73
N LEU A 125 9.87 2.66 12.55
CA LEU A 125 9.14 3.88 12.17
C LEU A 125 10.07 4.91 11.55
N MET A 126 9.57 5.63 10.55
CA MET A 126 10.23 6.77 9.94
C MET A 126 9.20 7.74 9.36
N GLU A 127 9.48 9.04 9.35
CA GLU A 127 8.61 10.05 8.74
C GLU A 127 8.68 9.98 7.20
N SER A 128 9.85 9.66 6.68
CA SER A 128 10.09 9.42 5.25
C SER A 128 11.24 8.44 5.07
N LEU A 129 11.34 7.82 3.89
CA LEU A 129 12.43 6.92 3.53
C LEU A 129 12.98 7.28 2.15
N THR A 130 14.28 7.55 2.07
CA THR A 130 15.00 7.68 0.79
C THR A 130 15.78 6.40 0.53
N LEU A 131 15.56 5.76 -0.61
CA LEU A 131 16.20 4.52 -1.01
C LEU A 131 16.24 4.42 -2.53
N GLY A 132 17.39 4.09 -3.12
CA GLY A 132 17.53 3.78 -4.55
C GLY A 132 16.95 4.82 -5.52
N GLY A 133 17.02 6.11 -5.18
CA GLY A 133 16.43 7.19 -5.98
C GLY A 133 14.92 7.42 -5.75
N MET A 134 14.30 6.62 -4.89
CA MET A 134 12.89 6.78 -4.49
C MET A 134 12.81 7.51 -3.15
N TYR A 135 11.79 8.37 -3.00
CA TYR A 135 11.45 9.08 -1.77
C TYR A 135 10.05 8.68 -1.33
N PHE A 136 9.95 7.88 -0.28
CA PHE A 136 8.70 7.42 0.28
C PHE A 136 8.16 8.40 1.31
N VAL A 137 6.93 8.84 1.13
CA VAL A 137 6.18 9.73 2.03
C VAL A 137 4.71 9.34 1.96
N HIS A 138 3.98 9.42 3.08
CA HIS A 138 2.58 8.95 3.07
C HIS A 138 1.66 9.83 2.23
N ASP A 139 1.54 11.13 2.54
CA ASP A 139 0.71 12.05 1.75
C ASP A 139 1.54 12.65 0.59
N PRO A 140 1.04 12.59 -0.66
CA PRO A 140 1.70 13.26 -1.78
C PRO A 140 1.93 14.77 -1.58
N LYS A 141 1.20 15.44 -0.69
CA LYS A 141 1.38 16.85 -0.37
C LYS A 141 2.63 17.12 0.46
N ASP A 142 3.10 16.11 1.20
CA ASP A 142 4.30 16.21 2.04
C ASP A 142 5.58 15.94 1.25
N ARG A 143 5.47 15.84 -0.09
CA ARG A 143 6.64 15.77 -0.96
C ARG A 143 7.48 17.03 -0.81
N LEU A 144 8.78 16.83 -0.66
CA LEU A 144 9.70 17.96 -0.63
C LEU A 144 9.64 18.70 -1.98
N PRO A 145 9.55 20.03 -1.98
CA PRO A 145 9.38 20.82 -3.22
C PRO A 145 10.58 20.74 -4.18
N ASP A 146 11.74 20.35 -3.68
CA ASP A 146 12.96 20.16 -4.47
C ASP A 146 13.72 18.92 -3.97
N THR A 147 13.26 17.74 -4.41
CA THR A 147 13.93 16.48 -4.12
C THR A 147 15.08 16.19 -5.10
N GLY A 148 15.38 17.12 -6.01
CA GLY A 148 16.37 16.90 -7.06
C GLY A 148 15.94 15.77 -8.00
N GLU A 149 16.75 14.71 -8.07
CA GLU A 149 16.46 13.54 -8.92
C GLU A 149 15.58 12.48 -8.25
N LEU A 150 15.16 12.68 -6.99
CA LEU A 150 14.34 11.70 -6.26
C LEU A 150 12.91 11.66 -6.80
N TYR A 151 12.39 10.44 -6.95
CA TYR A 151 11.01 10.19 -7.37
C TYR A 151 10.14 9.82 -6.17
N ALA A 152 9.09 10.59 -5.91
CA ALA A 152 8.21 10.38 -4.77
C ALA A 152 7.35 9.13 -4.96
N VAL A 153 7.15 8.35 -3.88
CA VAL A 153 6.22 7.22 -3.81
C VAL A 153 5.34 7.39 -2.58
N SER A 154 4.03 7.46 -2.77
CA SER A 154 3.07 7.78 -1.70
C SER A 154 1.84 6.88 -1.71
N GLY A 155 1.07 6.93 -0.62
CA GLY A 155 -0.25 6.30 -0.44
C GLY A 155 -1.35 7.35 -0.27
N HIS A 156 -2.13 7.24 0.82
CA HIS A 156 -3.13 8.19 1.33
C HIS A 156 -4.34 8.44 0.41
N ILE A 157 -4.12 8.74 -0.87
CA ILE A 157 -5.17 9.11 -1.83
C ILE A 157 -6.07 7.92 -2.17
N HIS A 158 -5.59 6.68 -2.06
CA HIS A 158 -6.28 5.48 -2.51
C HIS A 158 -6.74 5.58 -3.98
N PRO A 159 -5.84 5.70 -4.94
CA PRO A 159 -6.18 6.06 -6.32
C PRO A 159 -7.07 5.03 -6.98
N GLY A 160 -8.03 5.51 -7.75
CA GLY A 160 -8.88 4.71 -8.61
C GLY A 160 -9.25 5.47 -9.86
N VAL A 161 -9.60 4.74 -10.91
CA VAL A 161 -10.05 5.30 -12.19
C VAL A 161 -11.37 4.71 -12.62
N TRP A 162 -12.13 5.49 -13.39
CA TRP A 162 -13.36 5.03 -14.00
C TRP A 162 -13.07 4.25 -15.26
N MET A 163 -13.47 2.97 -15.25
CA MET A 163 -13.51 2.14 -16.45
C MET A 163 -14.93 2.18 -17.03
N VAL A 164 -15.04 2.47 -18.32
CA VAL A 164 -16.31 2.54 -19.03
C VAL A 164 -16.42 1.32 -19.94
N GLY A 165 -17.42 0.50 -19.70
CA GLY A 165 -17.75 -0.66 -20.53
C GLY A 165 -18.88 -0.36 -21.53
N ASN A 166 -19.22 -1.38 -22.33
CA ASN A 166 -20.36 -1.31 -23.24
C ASN A 166 -21.68 -1.13 -22.45
N GLY A 167 -22.64 -0.41 -23.00
CA GLY A 167 -23.96 -0.27 -22.40
C GLY A 167 -24.04 0.67 -21.20
N ARG A 168 -23.22 1.74 -21.15
CA ARG A 168 -23.18 2.73 -20.04
C ARG A 168 -22.72 2.16 -18.68
N GLN A 169 -22.13 0.98 -18.65
CA GLN A 169 -21.56 0.44 -17.43
C GLN A 169 -20.32 1.26 -17.04
N ARG A 170 -20.27 1.66 -15.77
CA ARG A 170 -19.11 2.34 -15.19
C ARG A 170 -18.69 1.60 -13.93
N LEU A 171 -17.40 1.30 -13.85
CA LEU A 171 -16.80 0.65 -12.69
C LEU A 171 -15.57 1.45 -12.27
N ARG A 172 -15.49 1.81 -10.99
CA ARG A 172 -14.29 2.44 -10.43
C ARG A 172 -13.40 1.36 -9.88
N LEU A 173 -12.21 1.26 -10.42
CA LEU A 173 -11.21 0.26 -10.03
C LEU A 173 -10.00 0.93 -9.39
N PRO A 174 -9.40 0.32 -8.36
CA PRO A 174 -8.15 0.79 -7.79
C PRO A 174 -7.03 0.69 -8.82
N CYS A 175 -6.03 1.56 -8.72
CA CYS A 175 -4.92 1.58 -9.64
C CYS A 175 -3.61 1.97 -8.95
N PHE A 176 -2.49 1.59 -9.56
CA PHE A 176 -1.21 2.25 -9.37
C PHE A 176 -1.16 3.42 -10.33
N TYR A 177 -0.76 4.58 -9.84
CA TYR A 177 -0.56 5.79 -10.62
C TYR A 177 0.90 6.19 -10.57
N PHE A 178 1.53 6.38 -11.73
CA PHE A 178 2.90 6.87 -11.86
C PHE A 178 2.88 8.14 -12.71
N GLY A 179 2.89 9.28 -12.05
CA GLY A 179 2.87 10.59 -12.69
C GLY A 179 4.28 11.19 -12.81
N PRO A 180 4.41 12.35 -13.46
CA PRO A 180 5.70 13.04 -13.62
C PRO A 180 6.33 13.43 -12.29
N GLU A 181 5.52 13.75 -11.27
CA GLU A 181 5.96 14.21 -9.96
C GLU A 181 6.10 13.09 -8.91
N GLY A 182 5.58 11.89 -9.18
CA GLY A 182 5.65 10.76 -8.26
C GLY A 182 4.57 9.71 -8.50
N ALA A 183 4.72 8.59 -7.81
CA ALA A 183 3.77 7.49 -7.81
C ALA A 183 2.81 7.58 -6.63
N ILE A 184 1.57 7.10 -6.84
CA ILE A 184 0.57 6.90 -5.79
C ILE A 184 0.13 5.44 -5.83
N LEU A 185 0.27 4.76 -4.69
CA LEU A 185 -0.03 3.35 -4.56
C LEU A 185 -1.51 3.14 -4.20
N PRO A 186 -2.13 2.04 -4.65
CA PRO A 186 -3.47 1.68 -4.22
C PRO A 186 -3.48 1.30 -2.74
N ALA A 187 -4.56 1.65 -2.02
CA ALA A 187 -4.73 1.16 -0.66
C ALA A 187 -4.78 -0.37 -0.63
N PHE A 188 -3.93 -0.95 0.23
CA PHE A 188 -3.85 -2.41 0.35
C PHE A 188 -5.12 -2.99 0.93
N SER A 189 -5.64 -2.41 2.02
CA SER A 189 -6.85 -2.93 2.67
C SER A 189 -8.02 -3.12 1.69
N ALA A 190 -8.72 -4.23 1.84
CA ALA A 190 -9.95 -4.48 1.10
C ALA A 190 -11.10 -3.55 1.52
N PHE A 191 -11.04 -3.01 2.75
CA PHE A 191 -12.06 -2.15 3.33
C PHE A 191 -11.70 -0.66 3.25
N THR A 192 -11.32 -0.21 2.05
CA THR A 192 -11.08 1.22 1.75
C THR A 192 -11.83 1.60 0.48
N GLY A 193 -12.38 2.81 0.47
CA GLY A 193 -12.86 3.43 -0.76
C GLY A 193 -11.68 3.81 -1.66
N THR A 194 -11.98 4.18 -2.91
CA THR A 194 -11.01 4.76 -3.82
C THR A 194 -11.38 6.20 -4.15
N TYR A 195 -10.39 7.07 -4.28
CA TYR A 195 -10.55 8.42 -4.81
C TYR A 195 -10.25 8.40 -6.30
N CYS A 196 -11.12 9.03 -7.11
CA CYS A 196 -10.91 9.07 -8.55
C CYS A 196 -9.78 10.05 -8.87
N VAL A 197 -8.71 9.55 -9.49
CA VAL A 197 -7.65 10.39 -10.02
C VAL A 197 -7.92 10.66 -11.50
N GLU A 198 -7.59 11.86 -11.95
CA GLU A 198 -7.57 12.23 -13.36
C GLU A 198 -6.15 12.06 -13.87
N PRO A 199 -5.87 11.06 -14.73
CA PRO A 199 -4.52 10.83 -15.21
C PRO A 199 -4.00 12.00 -16.04
N ASP A 200 -2.78 12.44 -15.73
CA ASP A 200 -2.02 13.33 -16.62
C ASP A 200 -1.64 12.58 -17.89
N PRO A 201 -1.64 13.23 -19.09
CA PRO A 201 -1.26 12.57 -20.34
C PRO A 201 0.12 11.91 -20.34
N SER A 202 1.02 12.35 -19.47
CA SER A 202 2.36 11.78 -19.29
C SER A 202 2.44 10.71 -18.20
N SER A 203 1.31 10.38 -17.53
CA SER A 203 1.27 9.39 -16.46
C SER A 203 1.08 7.98 -17.00
N GLU A 204 1.59 7.01 -16.26
CA GLU A 204 1.35 5.59 -16.45
C GLU A 204 0.37 5.09 -15.40
N VAL A 205 -0.74 4.53 -15.83
CA VAL A 205 -1.78 4.04 -14.94
C VAL A 205 -1.98 2.55 -15.11
N PHE A 206 -1.98 1.82 -14.00
CA PHE A 206 -2.15 0.36 -13.98
C PHE A 206 -3.36 0.02 -13.11
N VAL A 207 -4.44 -0.36 -13.75
CA VAL A 207 -5.72 -0.69 -13.12
C VAL A 207 -5.70 -2.11 -12.59
N ILE A 208 -6.22 -2.29 -11.39
CA ILE A 208 -6.36 -3.60 -10.76
C ILE A 208 -7.81 -4.08 -10.97
N GLY A 209 -7.96 -5.18 -11.72
CA GLY A 209 -9.27 -5.77 -12.01
C GLY A 209 -9.24 -7.29 -11.93
N GLY A 210 -10.15 -7.89 -11.15
CA GLY A 210 -10.16 -9.34 -10.93
C GLY A 210 -8.83 -9.83 -10.36
N THR A 211 -8.13 -10.69 -11.10
CA THR A 211 -6.83 -11.27 -10.69
C THR A 211 -5.63 -10.67 -11.38
N GLY A 212 -5.83 -9.66 -12.24
CA GLY A 212 -4.79 -9.07 -13.09
C GLY A 212 -4.57 -7.57 -12.86
N VAL A 213 -3.47 -7.08 -13.41
CA VAL A 213 -3.12 -5.66 -13.50
C VAL A 213 -3.02 -5.30 -14.98
N TYR A 214 -3.63 -4.20 -15.36
CA TYR A 214 -3.75 -3.78 -16.77
C TYR A 214 -3.31 -2.33 -16.93
N ARG A 215 -2.41 -2.07 -17.87
CA ARG A 215 -2.03 -0.70 -18.25
C ARG A 215 -3.15 -0.06 -19.10
N VAL A 216 -3.51 1.16 -18.82
CA VAL A 216 -4.59 1.91 -19.48
C VAL A 216 -4.12 3.28 -19.95
#